data_1cfad274bf18a96e7de862a7e2e6d526
#
_entry.id   1cfad274bf18a96e7de862a7e2e6d526
#
_cell.length_a   1.000
_cell.length_b   1.000
_cell.length_c   1.000
_cell.angle_alpha   90.00
_cell.angle_beta   90.00
_cell.angle_gamma   90.00
#
_symmetry.space_group_name_H-M   'P 1'
#
loop_
_entity.id
_entity.type
_entity.pdbx_description
1 polymer ?
#
loop_
_entity_poly.entity_id
_entity_poly.type
_entity_poly.pdbx_seq_one_letter_code
_entity_poly.pdbx_strand_id
1 'polypeptide(L)'
;QSRGLGDVYKRQDKIIEMMNIFQQAKAKVPTIDNQKVKAELLYNQLNLFFWCRLAYLILGGILLFIACGEIIADFKWGRKLSGILIALLTIAFLTHTAGVLLRWYICGHAPWANAYESMVCTSWMLVGSGLLFARRFRILPALAGLLGGIMLFVAGLNHLNPEITPLVPVLQSYWLMSHVAIIMIGYVFFALCALTGLFNLVLMNLLSATN
;
A
#
# COMPACT_ATOMS: atom_id res chain seq x y z
N GLN A 1 -4.40 -42.16 -26.74
CA GLN A 1 -3.60 -41.39 -25.74
C GLN A 1 -4.43 -40.43 -24.87
N SER A 2 -5.61 -39.98 -25.30
CA SER A 2 -6.46 -39.05 -24.52
C SER A 2 -7.23 -39.69 -23.34
N ARG A 3 -7.48 -40.99 -23.35
CA ARG A 3 -8.18 -41.69 -22.25
C ARG A 3 -7.34 -41.78 -20.97
N GLY A 4 -6.03 -41.87 -21.05
CA GLY A 4 -5.16 -41.95 -19.87
C GLY A 4 -5.04 -40.67 -19.09
N LEU A 5 -5.09 -39.48 -19.74
CA LEU A 5 -5.06 -38.19 -19.04
C LEU A 5 -6.34 -37.94 -18.24
N GLY A 6 -7.51 -38.27 -18.76
CA GLY A 6 -8.78 -38.14 -18.05
C GLY A 6 -8.85 -38.98 -16.77
N ASP A 7 -8.23 -40.18 -16.78
CA ASP A 7 -8.17 -41.02 -15.58
C ASP A 7 -7.18 -40.51 -14.54
N VAL A 8 -6.09 -39.84 -14.96
CA VAL A 8 -5.13 -39.20 -14.05
C VAL A 8 -5.80 -38.02 -13.33
N TYR A 9 -6.52 -37.15 -14.06
CA TYR A 9 -7.25 -36.02 -13.44
C TYR A 9 -8.34 -36.52 -12.46
N LYS A 10 -9.12 -37.53 -12.81
CA LYS A 10 -10.11 -38.12 -11.92
C LYS A 10 -9.51 -38.73 -10.63
N ARG A 11 -8.30 -39.28 -10.73
CA ARG A 11 -7.57 -39.77 -9.55
C ARG A 11 -7.05 -38.63 -8.70
N GLN A 12 -6.56 -37.55 -9.30
CA GLN A 12 -6.15 -36.34 -8.58
C GLN A 12 -7.31 -35.71 -7.83
N ASP A 13 -8.47 -35.57 -8.46
CA ASP A 13 -9.68 -35.02 -7.81
C ASP A 13 -10.11 -35.87 -6.62
N LYS A 14 -10.10 -37.22 -6.75
CA LYS A 14 -10.39 -38.13 -5.63
C LYS A 14 -9.39 -38.03 -4.48
N ILE A 15 -8.10 -37.86 -4.79
CA ILE A 15 -7.07 -37.71 -3.77
C ILE A 15 -7.25 -36.38 -3.04
N ILE A 16 -7.54 -35.29 -3.75
CA ILE A 16 -7.81 -33.96 -3.17
C ILE A 16 -9.05 -34.03 -2.28
N GLU A 17 -10.11 -34.70 -2.73
CA GLU A 17 -11.34 -34.89 -1.94
C GLU A 17 -11.09 -35.69 -0.68
N MET A 18 -10.35 -36.80 -0.78
CA MET A 18 -9.95 -37.60 0.39
C MET A 18 -9.05 -36.83 1.36
N MET A 19 -8.12 -36.03 0.86
CA MET A 19 -7.30 -35.16 1.69
C MET A 19 -8.14 -34.11 2.41
N ASN A 20 -9.11 -33.50 1.76
CA ASN A 20 -10.04 -32.56 2.37
C ASN A 20 -10.88 -33.22 3.49
N ILE A 21 -11.43 -34.43 3.24
CA ILE A 21 -12.18 -35.19 4.23
C ILE A 21 -11.29 -35.55 5.42
N PHE A 22 -10.06 -35.98 5.16
CA PHE A 22 -9.11 -36.35 6.22
C PHE A 22 -8.69 -35.12 7.06
N GLN A 23 -8.45 -33.98 6.40
CA GLN A 23 -8.16 -32.73 7.07
C GLN A 23 -9.34 -32.24 7.92
N GLN A 24 -10.57 -32.36 7.42
CA GLN A 24 -11.78 -32.02 8.17
C GLN A 24 -12.00 -32.93 9.35
N ALA A 25 -11.73 -34.24 9.22
CA ALA A 25 -11.91 -35.23 10.28
C ALA A 25 -10.84 -35.14 11.39
N LYS A 26 -9.60 -34.75 11.04
CA LYS A 26 -8.48 -34.66 11.99
C LYS A 26 -8.17 -33.22 12.46
N ALA A 27 -8.73 -32.20 11.85
CA ALA A 27 -8.48 -30.83 12.25
C ALA A 27 -9.06 -30.55 13.62
N LYS A 28 -8.19 -30.48 14.62
CA LYS A 28 -8.48 -29.84 15.93
C LYS A 28 -8.59 -28.31 15.81
N VAL A 29 -8.42 -27.77 14.61
CA VAL A 29 -8.42 -26.34 14.26
C VAL A 29 -9.62 -26.11 13.32
N PRO A 30 -10.36 -24.99 13.45
CA PRO A 30 -11.50 -24.70 12.59
C PRO A 30 -11.12 -24.80 11.12
N THR A 31 -11.94 -25.51 10.36
CA THR A 31 -11.84 -25.70 8.91
C THR A 31 -11.48 -24.39 8.20
N ILE A 32 -10.58 -24.48 7.22
CA ILE A 32 -10.19 -23.38 6.32
C ILE A 32 -11.46 -22.64 5.88
N ASP A 33 -11.54 -21.37 6.25
CA ASP A 33 -12.67 -20.53 5.87
C ASP A 33 -12.62 -20.28 4.36
N ASN A 34 -13.51 -20.92 3.62
CA ASN A 34 -13.62 -20.78 2.17
C ASN A 34 -13.78 -19.31 1.70
N GLN A 35 -14.31 -18.43 2.56
CA GLN A 35 -14.43 -17.01 2.26
C GLN A 35 -13.06 -16.33 2.29
N LYS A 36 -12.21 -16.67 3.27
CA LYS A 36 -10.84 -16.15 3.35
C LYS A 36 -9.98 -16.61 2.19
N VAL A 37 -10.11 -17.87 1.77
CA VAL A 37 -9.41 -18.40 0.59
C VAL A 37 -9.81 -17.67 -0.68
N LYS A 38 -11.10 -17.42 -0.89
CA LYS A 38 -11.58 -16.63 -2.04
C LYS A 38 -11.08 -15.18 -1.98
N ALA A 39 -11.06 -14.58 -0.80
CA ALA A 39 -10.54 -13.23 -0.61
C ALA A 39 -9.03 -13.15 -0.90
N GLU A 40 -8.26 -14.16 -0.52
CA GLU A 40 -6.83 -14.26 -0.80
C GLU A 40 -6.56 -14.46 -2.30
N LEU A 41 -7.32 -15.32 -2.98
CA LEU A 41 -7.23 -15.47 -4.43
C LEU A 41 -7.53 -14.15 -5.16
N LEU A 42 -8.58 -13.44 -4.74
CA LEU A 42 -8.91 -12.12 -5.28
C LEU A 42 -7.81 -11.10 -5.03
N TYR A 43 -7.26 -11.05 -3.81
CA TYR A 43 -6.15 -10.19 -3.44
C TYR A 43 -4.93 -10.41 -4.33
N ASN A 44 -4.55 -11.68 -4.55
CA ASN A 44 -3.40 -12.05 -5.37
C ASN A 44 -3.62 -11.74 -6.87
N GLN A 45 -4.85 -11.92 -7.38
CA GLN A 45 -5.18 -11.60 -8.78
C GLN A 45 -5.17 -10.10 -9.07
N LEU A 46 -5.68 -9.28 -8.15
CA LEU A 46 -5.84 -7.83 -8.36
C LEU A 46 -4.52 -7.06 -8.31
N ASN A 47 -3.48 -7.58 -7.64
CA ASN A 47 -2.18 -6.91 -7.47
C ASN A 47 -2.31 -5.41 -7.13
N LEU A 48 -3.22 -5.08 -6.19
CA LEU A 48 -3.63 -3.71 -5.88
C LEU A 48 -2.45 -2.79 -5.57
N PHE A 49 -1.48 -3.27 -4.81
CA PHE A 49 -0.32 -2.45 -4.41
C PHE A 49 0.63 -2.14 -5.57
N PHE A 50 0.67 -3.00 -6.59
CA PHE A 50 1.40 -2.70 -7.82
C PHE A 50 0.80 -1.49 -8.56
N TRP A 51 -0.52 -1.48 -8.72
CA TRP A 51 -1.23 -0.38 -9.37
C TRP A 51 -1.18 0.91 -8.54
N CYS A 52 -1.33 0.81 -7.21
CA CYS A 52 -1.18 1.95 -6.31
C CYS A 52 0.22 2.56 -6.38
N ARG A 53 1.28 1.73 -6.46
CA ARG A 53 2.66 2.19 -6.63
C ARG A 53 2.83 3.04 -7.87
N LEU A 54 2.36 2.55 -9.03
CA LEU A 54 2.44 3.28 -10.29
C LEU A 54 1.63 4.58 -10.23
N ALA A 55 0.40 4.52 -9.72
CA ALA A 55 -0.46 5.68 -9.58
C ALA A 55 0.19 6.76 -8.69
N TYR A 56 0.76 6.38 -7.55
CA TYR A 56 1.39 7.31 -6.61
C TYR A 56 2.64 7.96 -7.20
N LEU A 57 3.50 7.20 -7.88
CA LEU A 57 4.70 7.74 -8.53
C LEU A 57 4.34 8.70 -9.65
N ILE A 58 3.42 8.32 -10.53
CA ILE A 58 3.02 9.13 -11.68
C ILE A 58 2.28 10.38 -11.22
N LEU A 59 1.21 10.21 -10.42
CA LEU A 59 0.39 11.34 -9.97
C LEU A 59 1.16 12.27 -9.04
N GLY A 60 1.97 11.72 -8.12
CA GLY A 60 2.83 12.49 -7.23
C GLY A 60 3.89 13.29 -8.02
N GLY A 61 4.52 12.68 -9.02
CA GLY A 61 5.49 13.33 -9.89
C GLY A 61 4.89 14.48 -10.71
N ILE A 62 3.74 14.24 -11.35
CA ILE A 62 3.03 15.28 -12.12
C ILE A 62 2.57 16.42 -11.19
N LEU A 63 2.01 16.08 -10.02
CA LEU A 63 1.60 17.08 -9.02
C LEU A 63 2.79 17.93 -8.55
N LEU A 64 3.95 17.32 -8.32
CA LEU A 64 5.15 18.05 -7.93
C LEU A 64 5.61 18.99 -9.04
N PHE A 65 5.63 18.51 -10.29
CA PHE A 65 5.99 19.33 -11.45
C PHE A 65 5.06 20.55 -11.62
N ILE A 66 3.73 20.34 -11.45
CA ILE A 66 2.76 21.43 -11.52
C ILE A 66 2.96 22.41 -10.36
N ALA A 67 3.20 21.92 -9.14
CA ALA A 67 3.43 22.77 -7.98
C ALA A 67 4.69 23.63 -8.15
N CYS A 68 5.77 23.09 -8.70
CA CYS A 68 6.96 23.87 -9.07
C CYS A 68 6.65 24.89 -10.16
N GLY A 69 5.90 24.54 -11.19
CA GLY A 69 5.49 25.45 -12.26
C GLY A 69 4.59 26.58 -11.77
N GLU A 70 3.70 26.35 -10.81
CA GLU A 70 2.88 27.40 -10.17
C GLU A 70 3.75 28.41 -9.40
N ILE A 71 4.82 27.94 -8.75
CA ILE A 71 5.70 28.81 -7.94
C ILE A 71 6.66 29.60 -8.82
N ILE A 72 7.23 29.00 -9.87
CA ILE A 72 8.29 29.60 -10.70
C ILE A 72 7.72 30.40 -11.87
N ALA A 73 6.65 29.93 -12.52
CA ALA A 73 6.15 30.45 -13.81
C ALA A 73 4.72 31.00 -13.77
N ASP A 74 4.09 31.15 -12.58
CA ASP A 74 2.71 31.63 -12.39
C ASP A 74 1.69 30.96 -13.33
N PHE A 75 1.76 29.61 -13.35
CA PHE A 75 0.98 28.76 -14.25
C PHE A 75 -0.51 28.75 -13.87
N LYS A 76 -1.31 29.58 -14.53
CA LYS A 76 -2.73 29.84 -14.18
C LYS A 76 -3.66 28.61 -14.27
N TRP A 77 -3.35 27.63 -15.12
CA TRP A 77 -4.13 26.39 -15.26
C TRP A 77 -3.76 25.31 -14.25
N GLY A 78 -2.65 25.48 -13.55
CA GLY A 78 -2.14 24.53 -12.56
C GLY A 78 -3.16 24.22 -11.48
N ARG A 79 -3.92 25.22 -11.03
CA ARG A 79 -4.93 25.08 -9.97
C ARG A 79 -6.06 24.11 -10.30
N LYS A 80 -6.56 24.12 -11.54
CA LYS A 80 -7.62 23.19 -11.97
C LYS A 80 -7.07 21.79 -12.17
N LEU A 81 -5.90 21.69 -12.80
CA LEU A 81 -5.24 20.43 -13.07
C LEU A 81 -4.79 19.72 -11.79
N SER A 82 -4.21 20.46 -10.83
CA SER A 82 -3.85 19.89 -9.52
C SER A 82 -5.07 19.36 -8.75
N GLY A 83 -6.23 20.03 -8.87
CA GLY A 83 -7.49 19.54 -8.28
C GLY A 83 -7.92 18.18 -8.83
N ILE A 84 -7.85 18.01 -10.15
CA ILE A 84 -8.17 16.74 -10.83
C ILE A 84 -7.19 15.64 -10.40
N LEU A 85 -5.90 15.95 -10.36
CA LEU A 85 -4.87 14.98 -9.98
C LEU A 85 -4.97 14.58 -8.50
N ILE A 86 -5.32 15.50 -7.60
CA ILE A 86 -5.60 15.19 -6.20
C ILE A 86 -6.83 14.28 -6.08
N ALA A 87 -7.87 14.49 -6.89
CA ALA A 87 -9.02 13.60 -6.92
C ALA A 87 -8.64 12.19 -7.40
N LEU A 88 -7.80 12.06 -8.45
CA LEU A 88 -7.27 10.78 -8.91
C LEU A 88 -6.38 10.11 -7.84
N LEU A 89 -5.53 10.89 -7.16
CA LEU A 89 -4.71 10.41 -6.05
C LEU A 89 -5.59 9.90 -4.89
N THR A 90 -6.73 10.56 -4.64
CA THR A 90 -7.70 10.11 -3.64
C THR A 90 -8.35 8.78 -4.04
N ILE A 91 -8.67 8.57 -5.31
CA ILE A 91 -9.17 7.29 -5.81
C ILE A 91 -8.12 6.19 -5.62
N ALA A 92 -6.86 6.46 -5.99
CA ALA A 92 -5.77 5.53 -5.75
C ALA A 92 -5.56 5.23 -4.26
N PHE A 93 -5.73 6.22 -3.38
CA PHE A 93 -5.69 6.04 -1.93
C PHE A 93 -6.83 5.17 -1.41
N LEU A 94 -8.05 5.33 -1.93
CA LEU A 94 -9.19 4.46 -1.59
C LEU A 94 -8.96 3.02 -2.04
N THR A 95 -8.36 2.82 -3.22
CA THR A 95 -7.94 1.50 -3.70
C THR A 95 -6.87 0.88 -2.79
N HIS A 96 -5.90 1.67 -2.36
CA HIS A 96 -4.89 1.24 -1.38
C HIS A 96 -5.54 0.85 -0.04
N THR A 97 -6.47 1.67 0.45
CA THR A 97 -7.24 1.37 1.67
C THR A 97 -7.98 0.04 1.56
N ALA A 98 -8.64 -0.21 0.43
CA ALA A 98 -9.30 -1.49 0.17
C ALA A 98 -8.31 -2.66 0.22
N GLY A 99 -7.11 -2.51 -0.36
CA GLY A 99 -6.03 -3.51 -0.30
C GLY A 99 -5.55 -3.79 1.12
N VAL A 100 -5.35 -2.76 1.94
CA VAL A 100 -4.95 -2.89 3.36
C VAL A 100 -6.05 -3.56 4.18
N LEU A 101 -7.31 -3.18 3.99
CA LEU A 101 -8.44 -3.78 4.70
C LEU A 101 -8.64 -5.25 4.29
N LEU A 102 -8.50 -5.57 3.00
CA LEU A 102 -8.60 -6.95 2.51
C LEU A 102 -7.50 -7.82 3.11
N ARG A 103 -6.26 -7.30 3.17
CA ARG A 103 -5.15 -8.00 3.83
C ARG A 103 -5.41 -8.20 5.32
N TRP A 104 -5.92 -7.19 6.03
CA TRP A 104 -6.31 -7.31 7.43
C TRP A 104 -7.36 -8.41 7.65
N TYR A 105 -8.38 -8.45 6.79
CA TYR A 105 -9.41 -9.49 6.84
C TYR A 105 -8.85 -10.90 6.67
N ILE A 106 -7.94 -11.09 5.70
CA ILE A 106 -7.31 -12.39 5.41
C ILE A 106 -6.39 -12.81 6.55
N CYS A 107 -5.50 -11.92 7.01
CA CYS A 107 -4.52 -12.19 8.06
C CYS A 107 -5.17 -12.40 9.44
N GLY A 108 -6.30 -11.75 9.71
CA GLY A 108 -6.94 -11.75 11.03
C GLY A 108 -6.21 -10.93 12.09
N HIS A 109 -5.16 -10.20 11.72
CA HIS A 109 -4.41 -9.28 12.58
C HIS A 109 -4.08 -7.99 11.83
N ALA A 110 -3.65 -6.97 12.56
CA ALA A 110 -3.31 -5.69 11.97
C ALA A 110 -2.15 -5.81 10.96
N PRO A 111 -2.25 -5.18 9.77
CA PRO A 111 -1.33 -5.37 8.65
C PRO A 111 -0.04 -4.55 8.79
N TRP A 112 0.69 -4.70 9.89
CA TRP A 112 2.03 -4.14 10.15
C TRP A 112 2.91 -5.08 10.96
N ALA A 113 2.67 -6.38 10.82
CA ALA A 113 3.38 -7.41 11.57
C ALA A 113 4.74 -7.78 10.97
N ASN A 114 4.96 -7.56 9.69
CA ASN A 114 6.24 -7.80 9.01
C ASN A 114 6.73 -6.56 8.25
N ALA A 115 7.98 -6.60 7.77
CA ALA A 115 8.60 -5.47 7.08
C ALA A 115 7.83 -5.03 5.81
N TYR A 116 7.30 -5.98 5.03
CA TYR A 116 6.47 -5.69 3.87
C TYR A 116 5.19 -4.95 4.25
N GLU A 117 4.46 -5.47 5.23
CA GLU A 117 3.23 -4.88 5.73
C GLU A 117 3.46 -3.50 6.31
N SER A 118 4.54 -3.32 7.07
CA SER A 118 4.92 -2.03 7.63
C SER A 118 5.20 -0.99 6.54
N MET A 119 5.87 -1.36 5.45
CA MET A 119 6.11 -0.47 4.31
C MET A 119 4.81 -0.08 3.60
N VAL A 120 3.93 -1.06 3.35
CA VAL A 120 2.61 -0.82 2.75
C VAL A 120 1.78 0.11 3.63
N CYS A 121 1.70 -0.17 4.94
CA CYS A 121 0.93 0.62 5.89
C CYS A 121 1.49 2.03 6.07
N THR A 122 2.83 2.17 6.15
CA THR A 122 3.51 3.48 6.21
C THR A 122 3.22 4.31 4.96
N SER A 123 3.27 3.70 3.77
CA SER A 123 2.89 4.36 2.51
C SER A 123 1.44 4.84 2.54
N TRP A 124 0.52 4.01 3.04
CA TRP A 124 -0.88 4.36 3.19
C TRP A 124 -1.09 5.56 4.13
N MET A 125 -0.46 5.54 5.32
CA MET A 125 -0.52 6.64 6.28
C MET A 125 0.06 7.93 5.70
N LEU A 126 1.16 7.82 4.94
CA LEU A 126 1.85 8.95 4.33
C LEU A 126 0.96 9.66 3.31
N VAL A 127 0.39 8.91 2.34
CA VAL A 127 -0.50 9.47 1.32
C VAL A 127 -1.77 10.02 1.95
N GLY A 128 -2.34 9.31 2.93
CA GLY A 128 -3.49 9.77 3.70
C GLY A 128 -3.23 11.10 4.41
N SER A 129 -2.07 11.24 5.06
CA SER A 129 -1.66 12.51 5.69
C SER A 129 -1.51 13.64 4.69
N GLY A 130 -0.86 13.38 3.54
CA GLY A 130 -0.74 14.35 2.45
C GLY A 130 -2.08 14.84 1.92
N LEU A 131 -3.03 13.93 1.72
CA LEU A 131 -4.39 14.26 1.27
C LEU A 131 -5.18 15.03 2.34
N LEU A 132 -5.04 14.68 3.62
CA LEU A 132 -5.70 15.35 4.74
C LEU A 132 -5.34 16.85 4.78
N PHE A 133 -4.08 17.18 4.55
CA PHE A 133 -3.59 18.56 4.56
C PHE A 133 -3.59 19.23 3.17
N ALA A 134 -4.10 18.57 2.12
CA ALA A 134 -4.11 19.06 0.74
C ALA A 134 -4.75 20.45 0.57
N ARG A 135 -5.80 20.74 1.35
CA ARG A 135 -6.50 22.03 1.30
C ARG A 135 -5.65 23.18 1.86
N ARG A 136 -4.76 22.89 2.81
CA ARG A 136 -3.93 23.90 3.46
C ARG A 136 -2.59 24.06 2.74
N PHE A 137 -2.00 22.93 2.31
CA PHE A 137 -0.68 22.88 1.68
C PHE A 137 -0.73 22.02 0.41
N ARG A 138 -0.77 22.67 -0.76
CA ARG A 138 -0.94 21.97 -2.05
C ARG A 138 0.23 21.08 -2.44
N ILE A 139 1.42 21.38 -1.92
CA ILE A 139 2.62 20.59 -2.18
C ILE A 139 2.62 19.24 -1.46
N LEU A 140 1.92 19.14 -0.31
CA LEU A 140 1.92 17.94 0.51
C LEU A 140 1.41 16.67 -0.21
N PRO A 141 0.29 16.70 -0.97
CA PRO A 141 -0.15 15.52 -1.73
C PRO A 141 0.88 15.06 -2.76
N ALA A 142 1.62 15.99 -3.37
CA ALA A 142 2.67 15.66 -4.33
C ALA A 142 3.84 14.92 -3.66
N LEU A 143 4.36 15.49 -2.59
CA LEU A 143 5.47 14.90 -1.83
C LEU A 143 5.06 13.57 -1.17
N ALA A 144 3.87 13.51 -0.58
CA ALA A 144 3.34 12.32 0.04
C ALA A 144 3.07 11.20 -0.99
N GLY A 145 2.54 11.55 -2.16
CA GLY A 145 2.33 10.61 -3.27
C GLY A 145 3.64 10.03 -3.77
N LEU A 146 4.65 10.87 -4.02
CA LEU A 146 5.97 10.41 -4.46
C LEU A 146 6.64 9.51 -3.42
N LEU A 147 6.72 9.96 -2.16
CA LEU A 147 7.36 9.17 -1.12
C LEU A 147 6.59 7.87 -0.84
N GLY A 148 5.24 7.92 -0.83
CA GLY A 148 4.39 6.74 -0.71
C GLY A 148 4.58 5.77 -1.87
N GLY A 149 4.71 6.27 -3.10
CA GLY A 149 5.05 5.48 -4.27
C GLY A 149 6.42 4.82 -4.19
N ILE A 150 7.44 5.53 -3.69
CA ILE A 150 8.78 4.99 -3.45
C ILE A 150 8.73 3.91 -2.38
N MET A 151 7.99 4.11 -1.28
CA MET A 151 7.81 3.11 -0.23
C MET A 151 7.17 1.82 -0.77
N LEU A 152 6.10 1.93 -1.58
CA LEU A 152 5.50 0.78 -2.24
C LEU A 152 6.42 0.14 -3.29
N PHE A 153 7.28 0.94 -3.93
CA PHE A 153 8.29 0.41 -4.84
C PHE A 153 9.30 -0.44 -4.10
N VAL A 154 9.83 0.04 -2.97
CA VAL A 154 10.75 -0.70 -2.11
C VAL A 154 10.09 -1.96 -1.55
N ALA A 155 8.82 -1.86 -1.11
CA ALA A 155 8.06 -3.03 -0.66
C ALA A 155 7.90 -4.10 -1.75
N GLY A 156 7.80 -3.69 -3.01
CA GLY A 156 7.68 -4.59 -4.16
C GLY A 156 9.01 -5.16 -4.68
N LEU A 157 10.15 -4.77 -4.10
CA LEU A 157 11.42 -5.41 -4.39
C LEU A 157 11.46 -6.79 -3.73
N ASN A 158 12.03 -7.79 -4.42
CA ASN A 158 12.06 -9.20 -3.96
C ASN A 158 12.80 -9.46 -2.64
N HIS A 159 13.28 -8.43 -1.96
CA HIS A 159 13.92 -8.53 -0.64
C HIS A 159 12.92 -8.62 0.52
N LEU A 160 11.67 -8.21 0.32
CA LEU A 160 10.62 -8.28 1.32
C LEU A 160 9.61 -9.36 0.90
N ASN A 161 9.34 -10.29 1.82
CA ASN A 161 8.39 -11.36 1.55
C ASN A 161 6.94 -10.83 1.63
N PRO A 162 6.18 -10.81 0.52
CA PRO A 162 4.79 -10.36 0.50
C PRO A 162 3.80 -11.40 1.03
N GLU A 163 4.27 -12.64 1.31
CA GLU A 163 3.42 -13.73 1.77
C GLU A 163 2.72 -13.38 3.09
N ILE A 164 1.54 -13.93 3.26
CA ILE A 164 0.77 -13.81 4.49
C ILE A 164 1.30 -14.82 5.48
N THR A 165 2.03 -14.35 6.48
CA THR A 165 2.62 -15.19 7.53
C THR A 165 1.83 -15.08 8.82
N PRO A 166 1.76 -16.17 9.65
CA PRO A 166 1.18 -16.08 10.97
C PRO A 166 1.93 -15.06 11.85
N LEU A 167 1.18 -14.45 12.76
CA LEU A 167 1.74 -13.45 13.67
C LEU A 167 2.81 -14.07 14.59
N VAL A 168 3.97 -13.44 14.66
CA VAL A 168 5.05 -13.84 15.57
C VAL A 168 4.56 -13.73 17.03
N PRO A 169 4.85 -14.67 17.93
CA PRO A 169 4.34 -14.66 19.32
C PRO A 169 4.54 -13.36 20.07
N VAL A 170 5.66 -12.66 19.85
CA VAL A 170 5.95 -11.35 20.46
C VAL A 170 4.94 -10.27 20.05
N LEU A 171 4.44 -10.31 18.80
CA LEU A 171 3.47 -9.35 18.28
C LEU A 171 2.01 -9.67 18.63
N GLN A 172 1.74 -10.70 19.39
CA GLN A 172 0.38 -11.01 19.90
C GLN A 172 -0.06 -10.04 21.02
N SER A 173 0.87 -9.24 21.57
CA SER A 173 0.54 -8.23 22.56
C SER A 173 -0.15 -7.03 21.92
N TYR A 174 -1.38 -6.72 22.36
CA TYR A 174 -2.14 -5.56 21.92
C TYR A 174 -1.39 -4.23 22.13
N TRP A 175 -0.68 -4.09 23.26
CA TRP A 175 0.11 -2.90 23.57
C TRP A 175 1.27 -2.71 22.60
N LEU A 176 1.96 -3.77 22.25
CA LEU A 176 3.07 -3.70 21.29
C LEU A 176 2.57 -3.31 19.89
N MET A 177 1.46 -3.90 19.44
CA MET A 177 0.85 -3.55 18.14
C MET A 177 0.44 -2.08 18.09
N SER A 178 -0.19 -1.57 19.15
CA SER A 178 -0.58 -0.15 19.25
C SER A 178 0.64 0.77 19.28
N HIS A 179 1.67 0.40 20.02
CA HIS A 179 2.92 1.16 20.11
C HIS A 179 3.61 1.28 18.74
N VAL A 180 3.72 0.18 18.00
CA VAL A 180 4.27 0.18 16.64
C VAL A 180 3.47 1.09 15.70
N ALA A 181 2.14 1.03 15.74
CA ALA A 181 1.30 1.92 14.92
C ALA A 181 1.55 3.40 15.21
N ILE A 182 1.64 3.80 16.50
CA ILE A 182 1.91 5.18 16.90
C ILE A 182 3.29 5.65 16.40
N ILE A 183 4.30 4.80 16.54
CA ILE A 183 5.66 5.11 16.05
C ILE A 183 5.66 5.29 14.52
N MET A 184 4.98 4.42 13.77
CA MET A 184 4.88 4.54 12.32
C MET A 184 4.23 5.85 11.89
N ILE A 185 3.15 6.27 12.57
CA ILE A 185 2.51 7.57 12.35
C ILE A 185 3.51 8.71 12.63
N GLY A 186 4.27 8.64 13.72
CA GLY A 186 5.31 9.62 14.05
C GLY A 186 6.35 9.75 12.94
N TYR A 187 6.87 8.62 12.44
CA TYR A 187 7.84 8.61 11.33
C TYR A 187 7.27 9.18 10.03
N VAL A 188 5.99 8.95 9.74
CA VAL A 188 5.31 9.55 8.58
C VAL A 188 5.33 11.08 8.66
N PHE A 189 4.98 11.66 9.80
CA PHE A 189 5.02 13.11 9.97
C PHE A 189 6.44 13.68 9.93
N PHE A 190 7.42 13.01 10.53
CA PHE A 190 8.83 13.42 10.41
C PHE A 190 9.31 13.39 8.96
N ALA A 191 8.98 12.36 8.20
CA ALA A 191 9.34 12.27 6.78
C ALA A 191 8.70 13.39 5.97
N LEU A 192 7.42 13.71 6.19
CA LEU A 192 6.75 14.83 5.53
C LEU A 192 7.38 16.18 5.90
N CYS A 193 7.70 16.40 7.16
CA CYS A 193 8.39 17.62 7.61
C CYS A 193 9.77 17.74 6.97
N ALA A 194 10.54 16.67 6.93
CA ALA A 194 11.87 16.66 6.31
C ALA A 194 11.80 16.98 4.82
N LEU A 195 10.88 16.33 4.09
CA LEU A 195 10.71 16.59 2.66
C LEU A 195 10.23 18.00 2.35
N THR A 196 9.27 18.51 3.12
CA THR A 196 8.79 19.88 2.94
C THR A 196 9.87 20.91 3.28
N GLY A 197 10.67 20.65 4.32
CA GLY A 197 11.83 21.49 4.67
C GLY A 197 12.89 21.50 3.57
N LEU A 198 13.25 20.31 3.07
CA LEU A 198 14.20 20.18 1.95
C LEU A 198 13.68 20.89 0.69
N PHE A 199 12.41 20.68 0.36
CA PHE A 199 11.78 21.35 -0.79
C PHE A 199 11.83 22.88 -0.66
N ASN A 200 11.52 23.43 0.51
CA ASN A 200 11.61 24.86 0.78
C ASN A 200 13.05 25.39 0.63
N LEU A 201 14.04 24.68 1.15
CA LEU A 201 15.45 25.06 1.01
C LEU A 201 15.88 25.10 -0.46
N VAL A 202 15.50 24.11 -1.25
CA VAL A 202 15.78 24.09 -2.70
C VAL A 202 15.13 25.27 -3.41
N LEU A 203 13.86 25.56 -3.13
CA LEU A 203 13.15 26.70 -3.70
C LEU A 203 13.81 28.04 -3.33
N MET A 204 14.18 28.24 -2.08
CA MET A 204 14.84 29.47 -1.63
C MET A 204 16.16 29.69 -2.37
N ASN A 205 16.97 28.65 -2.54
CA ASN A 205 18.21 28.72 -3.28
C ASN A 205 17.99 29.04 -4.77
N LEU A 206 17.01 28.40 -5.42
CA LEU A 206 16.69 28.64 -6.82
C LEU A 206 16.17 30.07 -7.04
N LEU A 207 15.28 30.57 -6.20
CA LEU A 207 14.74 31.93 -6.29
C LEU A 207 15.78 33.01 -5.95
N SER A 208 16.70 32.71 -5.03
CA SER A 208 17.82 33.62 -4.71
C SER A 208 18.85 33.70 -5.82
N ALA A 209 19.01 32.65 -6.61
CA ALA A 209 19.94 32.63 -7.76
C ALA A 209 19.36 33.34 -9.02
N THR A 210 18.05 33.56 -9.05
CA THR A 210 17.36 34.22 -10.18
C THR A 210 17.14 35.75 -9.98
N ASN A 211 17.36 36.28 -8.77
CA ASN A 211 17.36 37.68 -8.40
C ASN A 211 18.79 38.23 -8.34
#